data_40824608ff00600cb17e3bd2fb02c84c
#
_entry.id   40824608ff00600cb17e3bd2fb02c84c
#
_cell.length_a   1.000
_cell.length_b   1.000
_cell.length_c   1.000
_cell.angle_alpha   90.00
_cell.angle_beta   90.00
_cell.angle_gamma   90.00
#
_symmetry.space_group_name_H-M   'P 1'
#
loop_
_entity.id
_entity.type
_entity.pdbx_description
1 polymer ?
#
loop_
_entity_poly.entity_id
_entity_poly.type
_entity_poly.pdbx_seq_one_letter_code
_entity_poly.pdbx_strand_id
1 'polypeptide(L)'
;MAWQSVLDELVRERGPALVGHAYLLTGDVRDAEDLVQDALVKVFAGRRAADQVDSAEAYVRRAIHTLFVDGYRRRRRWVAVRHLTATRETSPPDGPHAPPELLVGNRLVLARALATLGPRERACVVLHHVEDLPVAEIAELLGLSSGAVKRYLSDARAALRVHLDPLDEPAEERLTVTTRRTR
;
A
#
# COMPACT_ATOMS: atom_id res chain seq x y z
N MET A 1 -20.29 0.24 -24.90
CA MET A 1 -19.85 1.65 -25.11
C MET A 1 -19.78 2.42 -23.79
N ALA A 2 -20.74 2.30 -22.86
CA ALA A 2 -20.69 3.03 -21.57
C ALA A 2 -19.45 2.72 -20.69
N TRP A 3 -19.00 1.48 -20.66
CA TRP A 3 -17.88 1.08 -19.81
C TRP A 3 -16.51 1.63 -20.25
N GLN A 4 -16.33 1.93 -21.54
CA GLN A 4 -15.07 2.51 -22.03
C GLN A 4 -14.91 3.94 -21.53
N SER A 5 -15.97 4.77 -21.57
CA SER A 5 -15.91 6.12 -21.04
C SER A 5 -15.67 6.14 -19.53
N VAL A 6 -16.26 5.20 -18.79
CA VAL A 6 -16.02 5.06 -17.35
C VAL A 6 -14.58 4.63 -17.07
N LEU A 7 -14.02 3.71 -17.86
CA LEU A 7 -12.61 3.33 -17.75
C LEU A 7 -11.66 4.49 -18.01
N ASP A 8 -11.87 5.22 -19.13
CA ASP A 8 -11.03 6.36 -19.50
C ASP A 8 -11.07 7.46 -18.43
N GLU A 9 -12.26 7.74 -17.90
CA GLU A 9 -12.45 8.72 -16.84
C GLU A 9 -11.80 8.26 -15.52
N LEU A 10 -11.99 7.01 -15.14
CA LEU A 10 -11.37 6.44 -13.95
C LEU A 10 -9.84 6.50 -14.02
N VAL A 11 -9.25 6.08 -15.15
CA VAL A 11 -7.80 6.10 -15.32
C VAL A 11 -7.26 7.54 -15.28
N ARG A 12 -7.94 8.48 -15.94
CA ARG A 12 -7.52 9.88 -15.97
C ARG A 12 -7.62 10.54 -14.59
N GLU A 13 -8.71 10.33 -13.86
CA GLU A 13 -8.99 11.05 -12.61
C GLU A 13 -8.48 10.35 -11.36
N ARG A 14 -8.49 9.02 -11.36
CA ARG A 14 -8.16 8.20 -10.18
C ARG A 14 -6.94 7.29 -10.37
N GLY A 15 -6.40 7.17 -11.59
CA GLY A 15 -5.25 6.32 -11.90
C GLY A 15 -4.07 6.54 -10.94
N PRO A 16 -3.58 7.77 -10.78
CA PRO A 16 -2.50 8.06 -9.84
C PRO A 16 -2.81 7.67 -8.39
N ALA A 17 -4.04 7.90 -7.91
CA ALA A 17 -4.45 7.53 -6.57
C ALA A 17 -4.51 6.01 -6.38
N LEU A 18 -4.92 5.25 -7.40
CA LEU A 18 -4.94 3.79 -7.41
C LEU A 18 -3.51 3.23 -7.38
N VAL A 19 -2.58 3.80 -8.14
CA VAL A 19 -1.16 3.42 -8.11
C VAL A 19 -0.56 3.73 -6.74
N GLY A 20 -0.85 4.91 -6.18
CA GLY A 20 -0.43 5.26 -4.83
C GLY A 20 -0.94 4.27 -3.78
N HIS A 21 -2.19 3.85 -3.90
CA HIS A 21 -2.78 2.83 -3.02
C HIS A 21 -2.09 1.46 -3.16
N ALA A 22 -1.88 0.99 -4.39
CA ALA A 22 -1.18 -0.26 -4.66
C ALA A 22 0.28 -0.22 -4.16
N TYR A 23 0.94 0.94 -4.25
CA TYR A 23 2.29 1.15 -3.73
C TYR A 23 2.38 0.96 -2.21
N LEU A 24 1.36 1.38 -1.44
CA LEU A 24 1.35 1.13 0.00
C LEU A 24 1.38 -0.37 0.32
N LEU A 25 0.82 -1.21 -0.54
CA LEU A 25 0.83 -2.66 -0.40
C LEU A 25 2.14 -3.29 -0.89
N THR A 26 2.58 -2.94 -2.09
CA THR A 26 3.71 -3.57 -2.76
C THR A 26 5.06 -3.03 -2.28
N GLY A 27 5.13 -1.72 -2.07
CA GLY A 27 6.36 -0.98 -1.75
C GLY A 27 7.29 -0.77 -2.93
N ASP A 28 6.86 -1.12 -4.14
CA ASP A 28 7.57 -0.93 -5.39
C ASP A 28 6.60 -0.34 -6.43
N VAL A 29 7.08 0.65 -7.23
CA VAL A 29 6.24 1.37 -8.19
C VAL A 29 5.82 0.48 -9.34
N ARG A 30 6.75 -0.32 -9.89
CA ARG A 30 6.46 -1.22 -11.02
C ARG A 30 5.47 -2.28 -10.62
N ASP A 31 5.69 -2.91 -9.46
CA ASP A 31 4.75 -3.88 -8.89
C ASP A 31 3.37 -3.23 -8.65
N ALA A 32 3.33 -1.96 -8.25
CA ALA A 32 2.09 -1.22 -8.03
C ALA A 32 1.34 -0.93 -9.34
N GLU A 33 2.06 -0.46 -10.36
CA GLU A 33 1.50 -0.19 -11.69
C GLU A 33 0.96 -1.47 -12.34
N ASP A 34 1.73 -2.55 -12.30
CA ASP A 34 1.32 -3.86 -12.80
C ASP A 34 0.06 -4.37 -12.08
N LEU A 35 0.03 -4.22 -10.75
CA LEU A 35 -1.11 -4.63 -9.93
C LEU A 35 -2.38 -3.83 -10.26
N VAL A 36 -2.26 -2.52 -10.48
CA VAL A 36 -3.39 -1.67 -10.91
C VAL A 36 -3.85 -2.06 -12.31
N GLN A 37 -2.93 -2.30 -13.24
CA GLN A 37 -3.26 -2.72 -14.60
C GLN A 37 -4.02 -4.05 -14.61
N ASP A 38 -3.53 -5.04 -13.86
CA ASP A 38 -4.21 -6.33 -13.70
C ASP A 38 -5.60 -6.18 -13.09
N ALA A 39 -5.76 -5.28 -12.10
CA ALA A 39 -7.05 -5.00 -11.47
C ALA A 39 -8.04 -4.37 -12.44
N LEU A 40 -7.60 -3.39 -13.23
CA LEU A 40 -8.42 -2.77 -14.29
C LEU A 40 -8.87 -3.81 -15.31
N VAL A 41 -7.95 -4.63 -15.80
CA VAL A 41 -8.27 -5.72 -16.73
C VAL A 41 -9.30 -6.67 -16.11
N LYS A 42 -9.09 -7.11 -14.86
CA LYS A 42 -10.01 -8.02 -14.17
C LYS A 42 -11.42 -7.47 -14.03
N VAL A 43 -11.56 -6.19 -13.68
CA VAL A 43 -12.85 -5.53 -13.47
C VAL A 43 -13.56 -5.32 -14.81
N PHE A 44 -12.88 -4.76 -15.78
CA PHE A 44 -13.51 -4.36 -17.05
C PHE A 44 -13.65 -5.50 -18.06
N ALA A 45 -12.77 -6.51 -18.06
CA ALA A 45 -12.94 -7.70 -18.88
C ALA A 45 -14.15 -8.54 -18.45
N GLY A 46 -14.53 -8.52 -17.16
CA GLY A 46 -15.68 -9.24 -16.62
C GLY A 46 -17.05 -8.65 -16.99
N ARG A 47 -17.11 -7.59 -17.80
CA ARG A 47 -18.33 -6.86 -18.18
C ARG A 47 -19.24 -6.45 -16.99
N ARG A 48 -18.73 -6.47 -15.78
CA ARG A 48 -19.41 -5.97 -14.56
C ARG A 48 -18.94 -4.55 -14.24
N ALA A 49 -18.71 -3.75 -15.30
CA ALA A 49 -18.37 -2.35 -15.10
C ALA A 49 -19.55 -1.66 -14.40
N ALA A 50 -19.23 -1.00 -13.29
CA ALA A 50 -20.17 -0.12 -12.66
C ALA A 50 -20.52 1.02 -13.63
N ASP A 51 -21.76 1.47 -13.56
CA ASP A 51 -22.24 2.54 -14.44
C ASP A 51 -21.70 3.93 -14.04
N GLN A 52 -20.93 4.00 -12.94
CA GLN A 52 -20.37 5.23 -12.37
C GLN A 52 -18.91 5.04 -11.93
N VAL A 53 -18.11 6.10 -12.06
CA VAL A 53 -16.67 6.11 -11.73
C VAL A 53 -16.39 5.72 -10.28
N ASP A 54 -17.15 6.24 -9.32
CA ASP A 54 -16.93 5.94 -7.90
C ASP A 54 -17.18 4.46 -7.58
N SER A 55 -18.20 3.86 -8.18
CA SER A 55 -18.45 2.42 -8.06
C SER A 55 -17.34 1.60 -8.73
N ALA A 56 -16.83 2.05 -9.89
CA ALA A 56 -15.73 1.42 -10.60
C ALA A 56 -14.43 1.50 -9.77
N GLU A 57 -14.14 2.63 -9.13
CA GLU A 57 -12.99 2.78 -8.23
C GLU A 57 -13.04 1.76 -7.09
N ALA A 58 -14.19 1.63 -6.42
CA ALA A 58 -14.35 0.67 -5.33
C ALA A 58 -14.12 -0.79 -5.79
N TYR A 59 -14.63 -1.14 -6.98
CA TYR A 59 -14.38 -2.47 -7.56
C TYR A 59 -12.90 -2.69 -7.90
N VAL A 60 -12.22 -1.68 -8.46
CA VAL A 60 -10.78 -1.78 -8.78
C VAL A 60 -9.96 -1.89 -7.51
N ARG A 61 -10.22 -1.11 -6.46
CA ARG A 61 -9.56 -1.24 -5.15
C ARG A 61 -9.71 -2.65 -4.59
N ARG A 62 -10.92 -3.21 -4.61
CA ARG A 62 -11.17 -4.59 -4.16
C ARG A 62 -10.42 -5.61 -5.02
N ALA A 63 -10.31 -5.39 -6.33
CA ALA A 63 -9.54 -6.24 -7.22
C ALA A 63 -8.03 -6.16 -6.91
N ILE A 64 -7.49 -4.95 -6.64
CA ILE A 64 -6.10 -4.75 -6.21
C ILE A 64 -5.80 -5.60 -4.97
N HIS A 65 -6.64 -5.55 -3.93
CA HIS A 65 -6.44 -6.36 -2.73
C HIS A 65 -6.46 -7.84 -3.02
N THR A 66 -7.46 -8.31 -3.80
CA THR A 66 -7.59 -9.72 -4.14
C THR A 66 -6.37 -10.22 -4.90
N LEU A 67 -5.92 -9.47 -5.91
CA LEU A 67 -4.77 -9.84 -6.74
C LEU A 67 -3.46 -9.79 -5.94
N PHE A 68 -3.28 -8.79 -5.07
CA PHE A 68 -2.14 -8.71 -4.16
C PHE A 68 -2.07 -9.94 -3.26
N VAL A 69 -3.18 -10.32 -2.63
CA VAL A 69 -3.27 -11.49 -1.75
C VAL A 69 -3.01 -12.79 -2.52
N ASP A 70 -3.57 -12.93 -3.72
CA ASP A 70 -3.37 -14.11 -4.57
C ASP A 70 -1.90 -14.22 -5.00
N GLY A 71 -1.28 -13.11 -5.39
CA GLY A 71 0.14 -13.01 -5.72
C GLY A 71 1.03 -13.34 -4.51
N TYR A 72 0.67 -12.83 -3.34
CA TYR A 72 1.35 -13.14 -2.09
C TYR A 72 1.25 -14.64 -1.73
N ARG A 73 0.05 -15.23 -1.82
CA ARG A 73 -0.17 -16.67 -1.58
C ARG A 73 0.59 -17.53 -2.56
N ARG A 74 0.65 -17.14 -3.84
CA ARG A 74 1.41 -17.84 -4.88
C ARG A 74 2.90 -17.76 -4.59
N ARG A 75 3.47 -16.59 -4.31
CA ARG A 75 4.88 -16.42 -3.92
C ARG A 75 5.24 -17.26 -2.70
N ARG A 76 4.38 -17.30 -1.68
CA ARG A 76 4.60 -18.10 -0.47
C ARG A 76 4.66 -19.60 -0.79
N ARG A 77 3.81 -20.12 -1.67
CA ARG A 77 3.85 -21.51 -2.12
C ARG A 77 5.14 -21.81 -2.88
N TRP A 78 5.56 -20.92 -3.78
CA TRP A 78 6.80 -21.06 -4.52
C TRP A 78 8.05 -21.04 -3.63
N VAL A 79 8.09 -20.17 -2.61
CA VAL A 79 9.19 -20.12 -1.63
C VAL A 79 9.23 -21.42 -0.83
N ALA A 80 8.11 -21.98 -0.41
CA ALA A 80 8.07 -23.26 0.29
C ALA A 80 8.61 -24.42 -0.58
N VAL A 81 8.40 -24.37 -1.90
CA VAL A 81 8.95 -25.36 -2.85
C VAL A 81 10.43 -25.08 -3.14
N ARG A 82 10.85 -23.82 -3.24
CA ARG A 82 12.25 -23.40 -3.51
C ARG A 82 13.21 -23.65 -2.35
N HIS A 83 12.75 -23.82 -1.12
CA HIS A 83 13.63 -24.24 -0.02
C HIS A 83 14.26 -25.63 -0.23
N LEU A 84 13.87 -26.34 -1.29
CA LEU A 84 14.53 -27.58 -1.73
C LEU A 84 15.60 -27.35 -2.80
N THR A 85 15.66 -26.19 -3.45
CA THR A 85 16.64 -25.91 -4.51
C THR A 85 16.94 -24.40 -4.62
N ALA A 86 18.03 -23.97 -4.01
CA ALA A 86 18.80 -22.76 -4.33
C ALA A 86 18.32 -21.37 -3.91
N THR A 87 19.29 -20.68 -3.33
CA THR A 87 19.72 -19.26 -3.45
C THR A 87 18.65 -18.22 -3.68
N ARG A 88 18.54 -17.45 -2.66
CA ARG A 88 17.79 -16.22 -2.49
C ARG A 88 18.38 -15.11 -3.35
N GLU A 89 17.77 -14.82 -4.47
CA GLU A 89 17.88 -13.50 -5.10
C GLU A 89 16.65 -12.68 -4.70
N THR A 90 16.70 -12.07 -3.53
CA THR A 90 15.97 -10.87 -3.27
C THR A 90 16.86 -9.74 -3.73
N SER A 91 16.67 -9.23 -4.94
CA SER A 91 17.17 -7.93 -5.30
C SER A 91 16.66 -6.94 -4.24
N PRO A 92 17.53 -6.12 -3.64
CA PRO A 92 17.06 -4.99 -2.85
C PRO A 92 16.18 -4.15 -3.78
N PRO A 93 15.05 -3.61 -3.31
CA PRO A 93 14.31 -2.66 -4.11
C PRO A 93 15.29 -1.51 -4.43
N ASP A 94 15.50 -1.25 -5.72
CA ASP A 94 16.09 0.00 -6.16
C ASP A 94 15.37 1.10 -5.41
N GLY A 95 16.12 2.04 -4.83
CA GLY A 95 15.64 2.99 -3.83
C GLY A 95 14.30 3.64 -4.15
N PRO A 96 13.59 4.19 -3.17
CA PRO A 96 12.17 4.47 -3.19
C PRO A 96 11.81 5.47 -4.28
N HIS A 97 11.47 4.98 -5.46
CA HIS A 97 10.76 5.74 -6.46
C HIS A 97 9.28 5.69 -6.09
N ALA A 98 8.90 6.51 -5.09
CA ALA A 98 7.51 6.67 -4.74
C ALA A 98 6.77 7.39 -5.89
N PRO A 99 5.53 7.00 -6.21
CA PRO A 99 4.71 7.73 -7.17
C PRO A 99 4.63 9.22 -6.80
N PRO A 100 4.60 10.14 -7.80
CA PRO A 100 4.56 11.59 -7.54
C PRO A 100 3.48 12.01 -6.55
N GLU A 101 2.33 11.31 -6.54
CA GLU A 101 1.19 11.57 -5.67
C GLU A 101 1.48 11.28 -4.20
N LEU A 102 2.46 10.42 -3.91
CA LEU A 102 2.93 10.14 -2.55
C LEU A 102 4.08 11.08 -2.12
N LEU A 103 4.61 11.89 -3.04
CA LEU A 103 5.71 12.81 -2.75
C LEU A 103 5.27 14.08 -2.02
N VAL A 104 3.98 14.23 -1.70
CA VAL A 104 3.43 15.44 -1.07
C VAL A 104 3.15 15.20 0.41
N GLY A 105 3.83 15.97 1.28
CA GLY A 105 3.54 16.07 2.71
C GLY A 105 3.62 14.73 3.46
N ASN A 106 2.66 14.51 4.35
CA ASN A 106 2.60 13.36 5.25
C ASN A 106 2.51 12.00 4.53
N ARG A 107 2.08 11.97 3.25
CA ARG A 107 1.99 10.74 2.46
C ARG A 107 3.37 10.15 2.15
N LEU A 108 4.35 11.00 1.85
CA LEU A 108 5.72 10.56 1.63
C LEU A 108 6.32 9.97 2.92
N VAL A 109 6.07 10.61 4.05
CA VAL A 109 6.54 10.13 5.35
C VAL A 109 5.93 8.76 5.65
N LEU A 110 4.61 8.62 5.45
CA LEU A 110 3.92 7.34 5.61
C LEU A 110 4.48 6.26 4.69
N ALA A 111 4.67 6.57 3.40
CA ALA A 111 5.21 5.62 2.44
C ALA A 111 6.62 5.16 2.82
N ARG A 112 7.49 6.07 3.26
CA ARG A 112 8.84 5.75 3.77
C ARG A 112 8.79 4.90 5.03
N ALA A 113 7.92 5.25 5.97
CA ALA A 113 7.74 4.46 7.18
C ALA A 113 7.26 3.04 6.86
N LEU A 114 6.26 2.89 5.98
CA LEU A 114 5.79 1.58 5.52
C LEU A 114 6.86 0.79 4.76
N ALA A 115 7.78 1.46 4.05
CA ALA A 115 8.86 0.80 3.34
C ALA A 115 9.87 0.10 4.29
N THR A 116 9.94 0.52 5.56
CA THR A 116 10.80 -0.14 6.56
C THR A 116 10.21 -1.45 7.08
N LEU A 117 8.92 -1.68 6.86
CA LEU A 117 8.22 -2.88 7.30
C LEU A 117 8.47 -4.06 6.35
N GLY A 118 8.54 -5.25 6.91
CA GLY A 118 8.50 -6.47 6.13
C GLY A 118 7.19 -6.58 5.32
N PRO A 119 7.18 -7.33 4.21
CA PRO A 119 6.00 -7.41 3.32
C PRO A 119 4.71 -7.84 4.03
N ARG A 120 4.81 -8.72 5.04
CA ARG A 120 3.65 -9.20 5.83
C ARG A 120 3.12 -8.15 6.79
N GLU A 121 4.04 -7.48 7.49
CA GLU A 121 3.70 -6.40 8.42
C GLU A 121 3.03 -5.27 7.66
N ARG A 122 3.62 -4.85 6.53
CA ARG A 122 3.07 -3.83 5.64
C ARG A 122 1.67 -4.19 5.16
N ALA A 123 1.48 -5.41 4.65
CA ALA A 123 0.16 -5.87 4.22
C ALA A 123 -0.88 -5.82 5.35
N CYS A 124 -0.53 -6.32 6.54
CA CYS A 124 -1.44 -6.26 7.70
C CYS A 124 -1.79 -4.82 8.08
N VAL A 125 -0.80 -3.91 8.10
CA VAL A 125 -1.02 -2.49 8.44
C VAL A 125 -1.92 -1.82 7.42
N VAL A 126 -1.65 -1.98 6.12
CA VAL A 126 -2.45 -1.34 5.07
C VAL A 126 -3.87 -1.89 5.08
N LEU A 127 -4.05 -3.22 5.13
CA LEU A 127 -5.38 -3.82 5.16
C LEU A 127 -6.18 -3.44 6.41
N HIS A 128 -5.50 -3.24 7.56
CA HIS A 128 -6.18 -2.90 8.80
C HIS A 128 -6.48 -1.40 8.95
N HIS A 129 -5.52 -0.53 8.64
CA HIS A 129 -5.62 0.91 8.94
C HIS A 129 -6.00 1.77 7.73
N VAL A 130 -5.83 1.29 6.50
CA VAL A 130 -6.22 2.02 5.28
C VAL A 130 -7.52 1.47 4.71
N GLU A 131 -7.75 0.16 4.84
CA GLU A 131 -8.95 -0.51 4.32
C GLU A 131 -9.96 -0.89 5.40
N ASP A 132 -9.67 -0.57 6.66
CA ASP A 132 -10.53 -0.84 7.81
C ASP A 132 -10.98 -2.31 7.96
N LEU A 133 -10.17 -3.26 7.45
CA LEU A 133 -10.52 -4.67 7.53
C LEU A 133 -10.29 -5.21 8.96
N PRO A 134 -11.22 -6.02 9.47
CA PRO A 134 -11.05 -6.67 10.76
C PRO A 134 -9.97 -7.75 10.70
N VAL A 135 -9.30 -8.00 11.84
CA VAL A 135 -8.19 -8.97 11.97
C VAL A 135 -8.57 -10.36 11.44
N ALA A 136 -9.80 -10.80 11.64
CA ALA A 136 -10.26 -12.10 11.18
C ALA A 136 -10.27 -12.19 9.65
N GLU A 137 -10.77 -11.15 8.97
CA GLU A 137 -10.81 -11.08 7.51
C GLU A 137 -9.39 -10.98 6.92
N ILE A 138 -8.51 -10.18 7.52
CA ILE A 138 -7.10 -10.11 7.12
C ILE A 138 -6.42 -11.48 7.26
N ALA A 139 -6.69 -12.21 8.35
CA ALA A 139 -6.15 -13.54 8.57
C ALA A 139 -6.58 -14.51 7.48
N GLU A 140 -7.87 -14.51 7.13
CA GLU A 140 -8.42 -15.32 6.05
C GLU A 140 -7.81 -14.93 4.69
N LEU A 141 -7.80 -13.63 4.36
CA LEU A 141 -7.24 -13.09 3.12
C LEU A 141 -5.77 -13.47 2.93
N LEU A 142 -4.94 -13.29 3.94
CA LEU A 142 -3.49 -13.58 3.87
C LEU A 142 -3.13 -15.05 4.11
N GLY A 143 -4.10 -15.90 4.49
CA GLY A 143 -3.84 -17.28 4.89
C GLY A 143 -2.94 -17.36 6.14
N LEU A 144 -3.23 -16.53 7.13
CA LEU A 144 -2.56 -16.42 8.41
C LEU A 144 -3.52 -16.79 9.55
N SER A 145 -2.99 -17.01 10.76
CA SER A 145 -3.83 -17.03 11.97
C SER A 145 -4.11 -15.61 12.45
N SER A 146 -5.24 -15.39 13.13
CA SER A 146 -5.55 -14.10 13.76
C SER A 146 -4.48 -13.66 14.76
N GLY A 147 -3.84 -14.63 15.46
CA GLY A 147 -2.71 -14.37 16.35
C GLY A 147 -1.48 -13.83 15.61
N ALA A 148 -1.19 -14.38 14.41
CA ALA A 148 -0.10 -13.90 13.57
C ALA A 148 -0.36 -12.47 13.06
N VAL A 149 -1.59 -12.17 12.64
CA VAL A 149 -1.97 -10.80 12.20
C VAL A 149 -1.80 -9.82 13.36
N LYS A 150 -2.32 -10.14 14.56
CA LYS A 150 -2.16 -9.28 15.75
C LYS A 150 -0.69 -9.03 16.08
N ARG A 151 0.17 -10.05 15.96
CA ARG A 151 1.60 -9.90 16.17
C ARG A 151 2.21 -8.98 15.13
N TYR A 152 1.95 -9.18 13.84
CA TYR A 152 2.45 -8.30 12.78
C TYR A 152 2.00 -6.84 12.95
N LEU A 153 0.76 -6.60 13.36
CA LEU A 153 0.27 -5.25 13.65
C LEU A 153 0.98 -4.64 14.87
N SER A 154 1.29 -5.43 15.89
CA SER A 154 2.04 -4.97 17.07
C SER A 154 3.49 -4.64 16.72
N ASP A 155 4.18 -5.53 16.01
CA ASP A 155 5.57 -5.36 15.60
C ASP A 155 5.72 -4.15 14.66
N ALA A 156 4.80 -4.02 13.69
CA ALA A 156 4.75 -2.88 12.79
C ALA A 156 4.52 -1.55 13.54
N ARG A 157 3.61 -1.53 14.54
CA ARG A 157 3.37 -0.34 15.36
C ARG A 157 4.62 0.08 16.12
N ALA A 158 5.37 -0.87 16.67
CA ALA A 158 6.63 -0.57 17.34
C ALA A 158 7.67 0.01 16.37
N ALA A 159 7.81 -0.57 15.18
CA ALA A 159 8.71 -0.08 14.15
C ALA A 159 8.32 1.32 13.62
N LEU A 160 7.03 1.55 13.40
CA LEU A 160 6.53 2.83 12.88
C LEU A 160 6.66 3.98 13.88
N ARG A 161 6.59 3.72 15.20
CA ARG A 161 6.82 4.76 16.22
C ARG A 161 8.16 5.45 16.05
N VAL A 162 9.21 4.70 15.77
CA VAL A 162 10.56 5.26 15.57
C VAL A 162 10.61 6.26 14.41
N HIS A 163 9.74 6.10 13.42
CA HIS A 163 9.71 6.94 12.21
C HIS A 163 8.65 8.04 12.23
N LEU A 164 7.63 7.91 13.06
CA LEU A 164 6.48 8.81 13.12
C LEU A 164 6.44 9.70 14.38
N ASP A 165 7.14 9.34 15.46
CA ASP A 165 7.26 10.18 16.67
C ASP A 165 7.72 11.63 16.39
N PRO A 166 8.60 11.93 15.41
CA PRO A 166 8.93 13.30 15.06
C PRO A 166 7.77 14.13 14.45
N LEU A 167 6.66 13.48 14.10
CA LEU A 167 5.50 14.15 13.50
C LEU A 167 4.48 14.63 14.55
N ASP A 168 4.60 14.16 15.79
CA ASP A 168 3.71 14.54 16.91
C ASP A 168 4.21 15.76 17.68
N GLU A 169 5.41 16.29 17.38
CA GLU A 169 5.81 17.59 17.91
C GLU A 169 5.07 18.70 17.15
N PRO A 170 4.17 19.45 17.82
CA PRO A 170 3.53 20.60 17.21
C PRO A 170 4.60 21.57 16.75
N ALA A 171 4.49 22.03 15.50
CA ALA A 171 5.43 22.94 14.84
C ALA A 171 5.53 24.35 15.51
N GLU A 172 5.06 24.51 16.73
CA GLU A 172 4.95 25.80 17.43
C GLU A 172 6.21 26.23 18.19
N GLU A 173 7.23 25.38 18.33
CA GLU A 173 8.37 25.73 19.20
C GLU A 173 9.67 26.13 18.48
N ARG A 174 9.63 26.46 17.19
CA ARG A 174 10.83 26.90 16.44
C ARG A 174 10.85 28.39 16.06
N LEU A 175 10.03 29.23 16.67
CA LEU A 175 10.14 30.68 16.55
C LEU A 175 10.64 31.33 17.85
N THR A 176 11.86 31.01 18.26
CA THR A 176 12.60 31.86 19.16
C THR A 176 13.10 33.09 18.37
N VAL A 177 12.29 34.10 18.35
CA VAL A 177 12.69 35.43 17.88
C VAL A 177 13.79 35.98 18.81
N THR A 178 15.03 35.90 18.36
CA THR A 178 16.14 36.58 19.00
C THR A 178 15.98 38.10 18.75
N THR A 179 15.30 38.78 19.63
CA THR A 179 15.29 40.25 19.66
C THR A 179 16.65 40.73 20.14
N ARG A 180 17.52 41.10 19.19
CA ARG A 180 18.77 41.80 19.48
C ARG A 180 18.43 43.23 19.88
N ARG A 181 18.52 43.52 21.18
CA ARG A 181 18.41 44.85 21.74
C ARG A 181 19.73 45.57 21.44
N THR A 182 19.70 46.54 20.53
CA THR A 182 20.81 47.47 20.28
C THR A 182 20.72 48.58 21.36
N ARG A 183 21.82 48.82 22.00
CA ARG A 183 22.07 49.97 22.89
C ARG A 183 23.00 50.90 22.16
#